data_1f53d513a921e8b391dfad8ffe217e33
#
_entry.id   1f53d513a921e8b391dfad8ffe217e33
#
_cell.length_a   1.000
_cell.length_b   1.000
_cell.length_c   1.000
_cell.angle_alpha   90.00
_cell.angle_beta   90.00
_cell.angle_gamma   90.00
#
_symmetry.space_group_name_H-M   'P 1'
#
loop_
_entity.id
_entity.type
_entity.pdbx_description
1 polymer ?
#
loop_
_entity_poly.entity_id
_entity_poly.type
_entity_poly.pdbx_seq_one_letter_code
_entity_poly.pdbx_strand_id
1 'polypeptide(L)'
;MSFTLQDIAWHRSVGQLVEALDAPDFWIRLVRLLEQYVPFDSWVALLFSQGRPQVFAECPGADGGPDPLFQDYLRGLYLLDPFYIASRENPCSGLFRLADVAPECFEQTDYYQRYFRLNVVADEIQINVQLSGERTLCLSLGSRRRFTPEQLAVLGLVRPWVAGLMRQRLAFEDEVLNSPAAPEPGWQGSLEKVAEQMGTPLTARELEVGRLMLSGCSSKEI
;
A
#
# COMPACT_ATOMS: atom_id res chain seq x y z
N MET A 1 -23.47 -6.48 -16.69
CA MET A 1 -23.64 -7.92 -16.45
C MET A 1 -23.00 -8.22 -15.11
N SER A 2 -23.75 -8.75 -14.15
CA SER A 2 -23.20 -9.14 -12.85
C SER A 2 -22.54 -10.51 -13.01
N PHE A 3 -21.21 -10.56 -13.00
CA PHE A 3 -20.50 -11.83 -12.95
C PHE A 3 -20.69 -12.43 -11.55
N THR A 4 -21.12 -13.66 -11.46
CA THR A 4 -21.14 -14.42 -10.22
C THR A 4 -19.88 -15.30 -10.14
N LEU A 5 -19.41 -15.61 -8.93
CA LEU A 5 -18.29 -16.54 -8.74
C LEU A 5 -18.57 -17.96 -9.25
N GLN A 6 -19.79 -18.22 -9.71
CA GLN A 6 -20.23 -19.46 -10.36
C GLN A 6 -20.11 -19.39 -11.89
N ASP A 7 -19.68 -18.22 -12.45
CA ASP A 7 -19.56 -18.04 -13.87
C ASP A 7 -18.32 -18.76 -14.42
N ILE A 8 -18.48 -19.52 -15.52
CA ILE A 8 -17.37 -20.17 -16.23
C ILE A 8 -16.33 -19.13 -16.69
N ALA A 9 -16.77 -17.93 -17.07
CA ALA A 9 -15.88 -16.84 -17.45
C ALA A 9 -14.93 -16.44 -16.31
N TRP A 10 -15.41 -16.42 -15.06
CA TRP A 10 -14.58 -16.18 -13.89
C TRP A 10 -13.46 -17.21 -13.76
N HIS A 11 -13.79 -18.50 -13.79
CA HIS A 11 -12.77 -19.57 -13.66
C HIS A 11 -11.74 -19.51 -14.79
N ARG A 12 -12.18 -19.18 -16.00
CA ARG A 12 -11.26 -18.97 -17.14
C ARG A 12 -10.32 -17.81 -16.89
N SER A 13 -10.83 -16.65 -16.41
CA SER A 13 -10.02 -15.46 -16.14
C SER A 13 -9.01 -15.71 -15.02
N VAL A 14 -9.41 -16.41 -13.96
CA VAL A 14 -8.47 -16.82 -12.89
C VAL A 14 -7.43 -17.79 -13.42
N GLY A 15 -7.80 -18.77 -14.25
CA GLY A 15 -6.86 -19.71 -14.89
C GLY A 15 -5.83 -18.96 -15.74
N GLN A 16 -6.26 -18.02 -16.59
CA GLN A 16 -5.36 -17.17 -17.39
C GLN A 16 -4.43 -16.31 -16.54
N LEU A 17 -4.89 -15.84 -15.38
CA LEU A 17 -4.05 -15.09 -14.46
C LEU A 17 -2.99 -15.99 -13.79
N VAL A 18 -3.35 -17.22 -13.45
CA VAL A 18 -2.40 -18.23 -12.92
C VAL A 18 -1.35 -18.57 -13.96
N GLU A 19 -1.73 -18.76 -15.22
CA GLU A 19 -0.81 -19.00 -16.35
C GLU A 19 0.12 -17.81 -16.61
N ALA A 20 -0.27 -16.60 -16.25
CA ALA A 20 0.49 -15.36 -16.44
C ALA A 20 1.36 -14.98 -15.23
N LEU A 21 1.58 -15.86 -14.27
CA LEU A 21 2.36 -15.55 -13.06
C LEU A 21 3.78 -15.06 -13.35
N ASP A 22 4.41 -15.54 -14.40
CA ASP A 22 5.74 -15.12 -14.87
C ASP A 22 5.70 -13.96 -15.89
N ALA A 23 4.52 -13.59 -16.37
CA ALA A 23 4.39 -12.56 -17.40
C ALA A 23 4.65 -11.15 -16.82
N PRO A 24 5.31 -10.24 -17.57
CA PRO A 24 5.64 -8.90 -17.09
C PRO A 24 4.39 -8.04 -16.81
N ASP A 25 3.25 -8.36 -17.40
CA ASP A 25 2.00 -7.66 -17.24
C ASP A 25 1.05 -8.30 -16.20
N PHE A 26 1.56 -9.21 -15.36
CA PHE A 26 0.79 -9.91 -14.33
C PHE A 26 -0.04 -8.96 -13.44
N TRP A 27 0.58 -7.92 -12.90
CA TRP A 27 -0.10 -6.97 -12.02
C TRP A 27 -1.26 -6.25 -12.72
N ILE A 28 -1.05 -5.86 -13.98
CA ILE A 28 -2.09 -5.24 -14.81
C ILE A 28 -3.26 -6.21 -15.04
N ARG A 29 -2.97 -7.50 -15.31
CA ARG A 29 -4.02 -8.52 -15.48
C ARG A 29 -4.79 -8.75 -14.19
N LEU A 30 -4.08 -8.80 -13.05
CA LEU A 30 -4.70 -8.96 -11.73
C LEU A 30 -5.68 -7.82 -11.43
N VAL A 31 -5.25 -6.56 -11.58
CA VAL A 31 -6.11 -5.42 -11.30
C VAL A 31 -7.28 -5.31 -12.27
N ARG A 32 -7.09 -5.59 -13.56
CA ARG A 32 -8.18 -5.64 -14.54
C ARG A 32 -9.23 -6.71 -14.23
N LEU A 33 -8.81 -7.83 -13.63
CA LEU A 33 -9.76 -8.83 -13.15
C LEU A 33 -10.54 -8.30 -11.94
N LEU A 34 -9.89 -7.63 -11.00
CA LEU A 34 -10.55 -7.04 -9.83
C LEU A 34 -11.52 -5.91 -10.21
N GLU A 35 -11.17 -5.05 -11.17
CA GLU A 35 -12.02 -3.95 -11.67
C GLU A 35 -13.39 -4.43 -12.19
N GLN A 36 -13.49 -5.67 -12.67
CA GLN A 36 -14.75 -6.24 -13.13
C GLN A 36 -15.77 -6.40 -12.00
N TYR A 37 -15.32 -6.41 -10.74
CA TYR A 37 -16.15 -6.66 -9.55
C TYR A 37 -16.21 -5.46 -8.63
N VAL A 38 -15.12 -4.73 -8.50
CA VAL A 38 -14.99 -3.59 -7.60
C VAL A 38 -14.34 -2.45 -8.37
N PRO A 39 -15.08 -1.36 -8.67
CA PRO A 39 -14.50 -0.21 -9.34
C PRO A 39 -13.55 0.54 -8.39
N PHE A 40 -12.39 0.91 -8.90
CA PHE A 40 -11.41 1.79 -8.28
C PHE A 40 -10.79 2.69 -9.36
N ASP A 41 -10.14 3.79 -8.97
CA ASP A 41 -9.65 4.81 -9.89
C ASP A 41 -8.12 4.77 -10.03
N SER A 42 -7.42 4.25 -9.03
CA SER A 42 -5.96 4.11 -9.03
C SER A 42 -5.54 2.82 -8.31
N TRP A 43 -4.30 2.38 -8.58
CA TRP A 43 -3.76 1.20 -7.93
C TRP A 43 -2.23 1.20 -7.97
N VAL A 44 -1.62 0.51 -7.03
CA VAL A 44 -0.20 0.23 -7.01
C VAL A 44 0.07 -1.13 -6.37
N ALA A 45 1.00 -1.88 -6.96
CA ALA A 45 1.59 -3.08 -6.37
C ALA A 45 3.01 -2.76 -5.92
N LEU A 46 3.29 -2.90 -4.63
CA LEU A 46 4.58 -2.54 -4.04
C LEU A 46 4.96 -3.45 -2.87
N LEU A 47 6.23 -3.42 -2.51
CA LEU A 47 6.78 -4.07 -1.34
C LEU A 47 7.24 -3.02 -0.33
N PHE A 48 6.64 -2.99 0.84
CA PHE A 48 7.18 -2.30 2.00
C PHE A 48 8.28 -3.14 2.65
N SER A 49 9.39 -2.50 2.96
CA SER A 49 10.54 -3.07 3.65
C SER A 49 11.14 -2.03 4.61
N GLN A 50 12.34 -2.24 5.11
CA GLN A 50 13.03 -1.28 5.98
C GLN A 50 13.44 0.03 5.30
N GLY A 51 13.44 0.07 3.98
CA GLY A 51 13.81 1.24 3.17
C GLY A 51 12.66 1.79 2.33
N ARG A 52 13.04 2.49 1.27
CA ARG A 52 12.08 2.99 0.26
C ARG A 52 11.23 1.85 -0.28
N PRO A 53 9.90 2.06 -0.45
CA PRO A 53 9.03 1.05 -1.06
C PRO A 53 9.52 0.67 -2.47
N GLN A 54 9.55 -0.63 -2.74
CA GLN A 54 9.85 -1.14 -4.08
C GLN A 54 8.55 -1.30 -4.84
N VAL A 55 8.44 -0.64 -5.99
CA VAL A 55 7.25 -0.67 -6.84
C VAL A 55 7.42 -1.72 -7.92
N PHE A 56 6.43 -2.60 -8.08
CA PHE A 56 6.37 -3.59 -9.15
C PHE A 56 5.57 -3.09 -10.34
N ALA A 57 4.45 -2.44 -10.07
CA ALA A 57 3.61 -1.82 -11.08
C ALA A 57 2.70 -0.77 -10.43
N GLU A 58 2.32 0.24 -11.21
CA GLU A 58 1.42 1.31 -10.80
C GLU A 58 0.41 1.65 -11.89
N CYS A 59 -0.67 2.31 -11.50
CA CYS A 59 -1.58 2.91 -12.46
C CYS A 59 -0.82 4.01 -13.23
N PRO A 60 -0.79 3.97 -14.57
CA PRO A 60 -0.09 4.98 -15.34
C PRO A 60 -0.72 6.36 -15.15
N GLY A 61 0.09 7.40 -15.14
CA GLY A 61 -0.39 8.78 -15.19
C GLY A 61 -1.23 9.08 -16.45
N ALA A 62 -1.88 10.23 -16.47
CA ALA A 62 -2.78 10.62 -17.55
C ALA A 62 -2.08 10.69 -18.93
N ASP A 63 -0.78 10.90 -18.95
CA ASP A 63 0.09 10.91 -20.15
C ASP A 63 0.74 9.55 -20.46
N GLY A 64 0.44 8.52 -19.65
CA GLY A 64 1.03 7.18 -19.75
C GLY A 64 2.42 7.07 -19.13
N GLY A 65 2.96 8.14 -18.56
CA GLY A 65 4.24 8.17 -17.85
C GLY A 65 4.08 7.90 -16.34
N PRO A 66 5.21 7.95 -15.58
CA PRO A 66 5.17 7.85 -14.13
C PRO A 66 4.37 9.00 -13.52
N ASP A 67 3.53 8.73 -12.54
CA ASP A 67 2.79 9.77 -11.83
C ASP A 67 3.75 10.64 -10.97
N PRO A 68 3.85 11.96 -11.23
CA PRO A 68 4.70 12.85 -10.44
C PRO A 68 4.36 12.88 -8.95
N LEU A 69 3.08 12.78 -8.58
CA LEU A 69 2.63 12.72 -7.19
C LEU A 69 3.12 11.45 -6.52
N PHE A 70 3.08 10.32 -7.24
CA PHE A 70 3.59 9.07 -6.71
C PHE A 70 5.13 9.09 -6.58
N GLN A 71 5.84 9.81 -7.44
CA GLN A 71 7.28 10.01 -7.26
C GLN A 71 7.60 10.81 -5.97
N ASP A 72 6.78 11.80 -5.60
CA ASP A 72 6.93 12.51 -4.33
C ASP A 72 6.60 11.61 -3.12
N TYR A 73 5.60 10.75 -3.24
CA TYR A 73 5.33 9.70 -2.25
C TYR A 73 6.58 8.86 -2.00
N LEU A 74 7.22 8.36 -3.04
CA LEU A 74 8.41 7.51 -2.95
C LEU A 74 9.66 8.25 -2.42
N ARG A 75 9.70 9.59 -2.47
CA ARG A 75 10.83 10.39 -1.92
C ARG A 75 10.77 10.57 -0.40
N GLY A 76 9.67 10.21 0.24
CA GLY A 76 9.58 10.30 1.69
C GLY A 76 8.18 10.39 2.28
N LEU A 77 7.14 10.76 1.50
CA LEU A 77 5.77 10.83 2.02
C LEU A 77 5.23 9.47 2.47
N TYR A 78 5.75 8.36 1.93
CA TYR A 78 5.38 7.01 2.36
C TYR A 78 5.63 6.77 3.86
N LEU A 79 6.57 7.51 4.47
CA LEU A 79 6.83 7.42 5.91
C LEU A 79 5.67 7.92 6.77
N LEU A 80 4.78 8.72 6.18
CA LEU A 80 3.59 9.29 6.81
C LEU A 80 2.29 8.58 6.33
N ASP A 81 2.42 7.57 5.49
CA ASP A 81 1.29 6.78 4.99
C ASP A 81 0.74 5.89 6.13
N PRO A 82 -0.56 6.01 6.50
CA PRO A 82 -1.15 5.20 7.56
C PRO A 82 -1.03 3.70 7.31
N PHE A 83 -1.12 3.26 6.06
CA PHE A 83 -0.97 1.84 5.71
C PHE A 83 0.47 1.36 5.88
N TYR A 84 1.45 2.18 5.47
CA TYR A 84 2.85 1.87 5.73
C TYR A 84 3.12 1.75 7.23
N ILE A 85 2.69 2.74 8.02
CA ILE A 85 2.86 2.76 9.47
C ILE A 85 2.22 1.52 10.09
N ALA A 86 0.95 1.21 9.76
CA ALA A 86 0.25 0.04 10.26
C ALA A 86 0.97 -1.27 9.88
N SER A 87 1.51 -1.36 8.67
CA SER A 87 2.28 -2.54 8.23
C SER A 87 3.59 -2.74 9.00
N ARG A 88 4.14 -1.66 9.59
CA ARG A 88 5.37 -1.70 10.40
C ARG A 88 5.08 -1.98 11.87
N GLU A 89 4.01 -1.44 12.41
CA GLU A 89 3.63 -1.57 13.82
C GLU A 89 2.96 -2.92 14.11
N ASN A 90 2.08 -3.38 13.21
CA ASN A 90 1.35 -4.64 13.32
C ASN A 90 1.41 -5.44 12.03
N PRO A 91 2.58 -6.03 11.68
CA PRO A 91 2.76 -6.73 10.43
C PRO A 91 1.87 -7.98 10.35
N CYS A 92 0.85 -7.93 9.49
CA CYS A 92 -0.04 -9.07 9.25
C CYS A 92 -0.62 -9.05 7.84
N SER A 93 -1.05 -10.24 7.37
CA SER A 93 -1.75 -10.36 6.10
C SER A 93 -3.23 -10.08 6.28
N GLY A 94 -3.81 -9.26 5.40
CA GLY A 94 -5.21 -8.87 5.54
C GLY A 94 -5.74 -8.01 4.41
N LEU A 95 -7.00 -7.62 4.56
CA LEU A 95 -7.64 -6.53 3.84
C LEU A 95 -7.77 -5.37 4.82
N PHE A 96 -7.14 -4.25 4.52
CA PHE A 96 -7.11 -3.06 5.36
C PHE A 96 -7.82 -1.93 4.64
N ARG A 97 -8.64 -1.18 5.36
CA ARG A 97 -9.33 0.00 4.87
C ARG A 97 -8.67 1.24 5.45
N LEU A 98 -8.71 2.35 4.73
CA LEU A 98 -8.25 3.63 5.26
C LEU A 98 -8.84 3.94 6.63
N ALA A 99 -10.14 3.69 6.81
CA ALA A 99 -10.83 3.93 8.08
C ALA A 99 -10.32 3.08 9.26
N ASP A 100 -9.61 1.98 9.01
CA ASP A 100 -9.05 1.10 10.04
C ASP A 100 -7.66 1.56 10.50
N VAL A 101 -6.95 2.35 9.67
CA VAL A 101 -5.54 2.71 9.90
C VAL A 101 -5.30 4.22 9.98
N ALA A 102 -6.19 5.03 9.45
CA ALA A 102 -6.05 6.49 9.46
C ALA A 102 -6.22 7.06 10.88
N PRO A 103 -5.35 8.01 11.31
CA PRO A 103 -5.48 8.69 12.59
C PRO A 103 -6.67 9.67 12.59
N GLU A 104 -7.14 10.09 13.77
CA GLU A 104 -8.25 11.04 13.90
C GLU A 104 -8.07 12.33 13.08
N CYS A 105 -6.84 12.86 13.02
CA CYS A 105 -6.53 14.10 12.30
C CYS A 105 -5.97 13.84 10.89
N PHE A 106 -6.35 12.75 10.22
CA PHE A 106 -5.80 12.33 8.94
C PHE A 106 -5.80 13.45 7.88
N GLU A 107 -6.89 14.20 7.76
CA GLU A 107 -7.00 15.30 6.78
C GLU A 107 -6.03 16.46 7.05
N GLN A 108 -5.45 16.56 8.24
CA GLN A 108 -4.47 17.57 8.61
C GLN A 108 -3.02 17.13 8.39
N THR A 109 -2.79 15.86 8.03
CA THR A 109 -1.44 15.33 7.79
C THR A 109 -0.86 15.85 6.49
N ASP A 110 0.47 15.95 6.43
CA ASP A 110 1.19 16.26 5.18
C ASP A 110 0.93 15.22 4.10
N TYR A 111 0.78 13.95 4.47
CA TYR A 111 0.43 12.87 3.55
C TYR A 111 -0.91 13.14 2.87
N TYR A 112 -1.96 13.47 3.64
CA TYR A 112 -3.26 13.80 3.08
C TYR A 112 -3.19 15.03 2.17
N GLN A 113 -2.61 16.13 2.66
CA GLN A 113 -2.59 17.42 1.96
C GLN A 113 -1.76 17.42 0.68
N ARG A 114 -0.65 16.70 0.65
CA ARG A 114 0.31 16.72 -0.46
C ARG A 114 0.12 15.56 -1.44
N TYR A 115 -0.47 14.45 -1.00
CA TYR A 115 -0.60 13.25 -1.81
C TYR A 115 -2.04 12.72 -1.86
N PHE A 116 -2.60 12.26 -0.74
CA PHE A 116 -3.84 11.49 -0.72
C PHE A 116 -5.00 12.20 -1.42
N ARG A 117 -5.31 13.43 -1.03
CA ARG A 117 -6.43 14.21 -1.60
C ARG A 117 -6.27 14.53 -3.09
N LEU A 118 -5.05 14.45 -3.62
CA LEU A 118 -4.74 14.78 -5.02
C LEU A 118 -4.72 13.52 -5.89
N ASN A 119 -4.25 12.40 -5.37
CA ASN A 119 -4.07 11.14 -6.09
C ASN A 119 -5.23 10.15 -5.83
N VAL A 120 -5.44 9.78 -4.57
CA VAL A 120 -6.45 8.77 -4.16
C VAL A 120 -7.84 9.40 -4.03
N VAL A 121 -7.92 10.54 -3.41
CA VAL A 121 -9.08 11.44 -3.26
C VAL A 121 -10.01 11.10 -2.10
N ALA A 122 -10.64 9.91 -2.03
CA ALA A 122 -11.70 9.68 -1.05
C ALA A 122 -11.53 8.44 -0.18
N ASP A 123 -11.06 7.32 -0.74
CA ASP A 123 -10.95 6.06 0.01
C ASP A 123 -9.87 5.14 -0.57
N GLU A 124 -9.28 4.33 0.27
CA GLU A 124 -8.23 3.39 -0.11
C GLU A 124 -8.39 2.08 0.64
N ILE A 125 -8.10 0.98 -0.06
CA ILE A 125 -8.06 -0.36 0.49
C ILE A 125 -6.75 -1.00 0.09
N GLN A 126 -6.12 -1.70 1.03
CA GLN A 126 -4.93 -2.51 0.75
C GLN A 126 -5.16 -3.99 1.03
N ILE A 127 -4.74 -4.83 0.08
CA ILE A 127 -4.54 -6.27 0.29
C ILE A 127 -3.06 -6.46 0.64
N ASN A 128 -2.79 -6.80 1.90
CA ASN A 128 -1.45 -7.00 2.41
C ASN A 128 -1.12 -8.49 2.58
N VAL A 129 0.08 -8.85 2.17
CA VAL A 129 0.69 -10.17 2.35
C VAL A 129 1.96 -10.01 3.15
N GLN A 130 1.91 -10.41 4.42
CA GLN A 130 3.10 -10.43 5.27
C GLN A 130 4.05 -11.52 4.80
N LEU A 131 5.32 -11.15 4.61
CA LEU A 131 6.42 -12.04 4.25
C LEU A 131 7.35 -12.25 5.45
N SER A 132 8.43 -13.01 5.25
CA SER A 132 9.47 -13.17 6.26
C SER A 132 10.17 -11.84 6.56
N GLY A 133 10.54 -11.61 7.80
CA GLY A 133 11.11 -10.35 8.27
C GLY A 133 10.07 -9.22 8.27
N GLU A 134 10.55 -7.99 8.11
CA GLU A 134 9.71 -6.78 8.13
C GLU A 134 9.22 -6.38 6.72
N ARG A 135 8.89 -7.35 5.88
CA ARG A 135 8.45 -7.11 4.50
C ARG A 135 6.96 -7.37 4.35
N THR A 136 6.25 -6.41 3.76
CA THR A 136 4.83 -6.54 3.46
C THR A 136 4.61 -6.22 1.99
N LEU A 137 4.13 -7.23 1.23
CA LEU A 137 3.71 -7.04 -0.15
C LEU A 137 2.29 -6.50 -0.16
N CYS A 138 2.08 -5.39 -0.86
CA CYS A 138 0.83 -4.65 -0.88
C CYS A 138 0.28 -4.52 -2.29
N LEU A 139 -1.03 -4.67 -2.41
CA LEU A 139 -1.81 -4.17 -3.53
C LEU A 139 -2.78 -3.12 -2.99
N SER A 140 -2.51 -1.85 -3.31
CA SER A 140 -3.34 -0.72 -2.94
C SER A 140 -4.32 -0.41 -4.06
N LEU A 141 -5.57 -0.13 -3.69
CA LEU A 141 -6.66 0.25 -4.57
C LEU A 141 -7.25 1.57 -4.08
N GLY A 142 -7.05 2.64 -4.83
CA GLY A 142 -7.54 3.98 -4.50
C GLY A 142 -8.83 4.31 -5.25
N SER A 143 -9.74 5.04 -4.60
CA SER A 143 -11.04 5.41 -5.18
C SER A 143 -11.42 6.86 -4.88
N ARG A 144 -12.04 7.51 -5.87
CA ARG A 144 -12.68 8.83 -5.73
C ARG A 144 -14.02 8.78 -5.00
N ARG A 145 -14.45 7.59 -4.58
CA ARG A 145 -15.68 7.34 -3.82
C ARG A 145 -15.40 6.35 -2.73
N ARG A 146 -16.16 6.41 -1.64
CA ARG A 146 -16.05 5.40 -0.59
C ARG A 146 -16.47 4.04 -1.10
N PHE A 147 -15.72 3.00 -0.74
CA PHE A 147 -16.08 1.63 -1.04
C PHE A 147 -17.32 1.22 -0.25
N THR A 148 -18.26 0.55 -0.94
CA THR A 148 -19.50 0.07 -0.30
C THR A 148 -19.24 -1.21 0.49
N PRO A 149 -20.12 -1.55 1.47
CA PRO A 149 -20.02 -2.82 2.19
C PRO A 149 -20.00 -4.05 1.28
N GLU A 150 -20.76 -4.02 0.16
CA GLU A 150 -20.81 -5.09 -0.83
C GLU A 150 -19.46 -5.24 -1.56
N GLN A 151 -18.83 -4.12 -1.94
CA GLN A 151 -17.50 -4.10 -2.56
C GLN A 151 -16.44 -4.65 -1.60
N LEU A 152 -16.51 -4.25 -0.33
CA LEU A 152 -15.64 -4.76 0.73
C LEU A 152 -15.82 -6.27 0.93
N ALA A 153 -17.07 -6.76 0.91
CA ALA A 153 -17.36 -8.18 1.01
C ALA A 153 -16.78 -8.97 -0.18
N VAL A 154 -16.89 -8.43 -1.40
CA VAL A 154 -16.28 -9.04 -2.60
C VAL A 154 -14.77 -9.10 -2.48
N LEU A 155 -14.10 -8.00 -2.09
CA LEU A 155 -12.65 -7.99 -1.88
C LEU A 155 -12.23 -8.96 -0.77
N GLY A 156 -12.99 -9.03 0.33
CA GLY A 156 -12.77 -10.01 1.40
C GLY A 156 -12.85 -11.46 0.92
N LEU A 157 -13.82 -11.74 0.03
CA LEU A 157 -14.02 -13.08 -0.54
C LEU A 157 -12.88 -13.49 -1.49
N VAL A 158 -12.41 -12.58 -2.35
CA VAL A 158 -11.35 -12.86 -3.33
C VAL A 158 -9.94 -12.77 -2.75
N ARG A 159 -9.76 -12.05 -1.63
CA ARG A 159 -8.47 -11.83 -0.97
C ARG A 159 -7.61 -13.09 -0.81
N PRO A 160 -8.11 -14.26 -0.38
CA PRO A 160 -7.26 -15.42 -0.13
C PRO A 160 -6.48 -15.88 -1.38
N TRP A 161 -7.14 -15.94 -2.54
CA TRP A 161 -6.46 -16.35 -3.78
C TRP A 161 -5.63 -15.21 -4.37
N VAL A 162 -6.08 -13.93 -4.26
CA VAL A 162 -5.27 -12.76 -4.66
C VAL A 162 -3.96 -12.75 -3.89
N ALA A 163 -4.01 -12.86 -2.56
CA ALA A 163 -2.83 -12.91 -1.71
C ALA A 163 -1.91 -14.09 -2.04
N GLY A 164 -2.50 -15.25 -2.39
CA GLY A 164 -1.76 -16.44 -2.86
C GLY A 164 -0.99 -16.15 -4.14
N LEU A 165 -1.65 -15.58 -5.15
CA LEU A 165 -1.03 -15.22 -6.44
C LEU A 165 0.04 -14.13 -6.28
N MET A 166 -0.24 -13.09 -5.49
CA MET A 166 0.74 -12.05 -5.17
C MET A 166 2.02 -12.65 -4.57
N ARG A 167 1.88 -13.59 -3.62
CA ARG A 167 3.04 -14.27 -3.02
C ARG A 167 3.82 -15.10 -4.03
N GLN A 168 3.13 -15.83 -4.91
CA GLN A 168 3.77 -16.64 -5.96
C GLN A 168 4.47 -15.77 -7.00
N ARG A 169 3.89 -14.64 -7.36
CA ARG A 169 4.48 -13.67 -8.30
C ARG A 169 5.86 -13.18 -7.84
N LEU A 170 6.09 -13.02 -6.55
CA LEU A 170 7.39 -12.57 -6.03
C LEU A 170 8.58 -13.43 -6.48
N ALA A 171 8.37 -14.71 -6.77
CA ALA A 171 9.43 -15.58 -7.28
C ALA A 171 9.94 -15.16 -8.66
N PHE A 172 9.17 -14.36 -9.39
CA PHE A 172 9.49 -13.84 -10.73
C PHE A 172 9.92 -12.36 -10.71
N GLU A 173 9.94 -11.73 -9.56
CA GLU A 173 10.45 -10.36 -9.38
C GLU A 173 11.93 -10.42 -8.96
N ASP A 174 12.81 -10.79 -9.88
CA ASP A 174 14.23 -11.12 -9.64
C ASP A 174 15.02 -10.04 -8.88
N GLU A 175 14.69 -8.76 -9.07
CA GLU A 175 15.34 -7.65 -8.37
C GLU A 175 15.05 -7.64 -6.86
N VAL A 176 13.92 -8.20 -6.44
CA VAL A 176 13.48 -8.23 -5.04
C VAL A 176 14.25 -9.27 -4.23
N LEU A 177 14.56 -10.39 -4.84
CA LEU A 177 15.20 -11.53 -4.16
C LEU A 177 16.72 -11.35 -4.03
N ASN A 178 17.34 -10.61 -4.95
CA ASN A 178 18.78 -10.48 -5.06
C ASN A 178 19.33 -9.13 -4.59
N SER A 179 18.48 -8.16 -4.24
CA SER A 179 18.97 -6.90 -3.66
C SER A 179 19.37 -7.14 -2.22
N PRO A 180 20.67 -6.98 -1.85
CA PRO A 180 21.04 -6.93 -0.45
C PRO A 180 20.29 -5.75 0.15
N ALA A 181 19.42 -6.01 1.11
CA ALA A 181 18.79 -4.97 1.90
C ALA A 181 19.93 -4.17 2.56
N ALA A 182 20.29 -3.05 1.97
CA ALA A 182 21.08 -2.07 2.69
C ALA A 182 20.24 -1.73 3.94
N PRO A 183 20.81 -1.79 5.14
CA PRO A 183 20.11 -1.39 6.34
C PRO A 183 19.90 0.13 6.28
N GLU A 184 18.86 0.55 5.58
CA GLU A 184 18.35 1.90 5.75
C GLU A 184 17.64 1.93 7.10
N PRO A 185 17.91 2.95 7.94
CA PRO A 185 17.21 3.08 9.20
C PRO A 185 15.71 3.12 8.91
N GLY A 186 14.95 2.30 9.59
CA GLY A 186 13.48 2.33 9.52
C GLY A 186 12.98 3.77 9.70
N TRP A 187 11.74 4.06 9.28
CA TRP A 187 11.18 5.41 9.38
C TRP A 187 11.37 6.07 10.76
N GLN A 188 11.42 5.28 11.84
CA GLN A 188 11.78 5.72 13.19
C GLN A 188 13.21 6.24 13.26
N GLY A 189 14.18 5.53 12.70
CA GLY A 189 15.56 5.98 12.64
C GLY A 189 15.79 7.17 11.69
N SER A 190 14.90 7.40 10.72
CA SER A 190 14.92 8.61 9.89
C SER A 190 14.48 9.85 10.68
N LEU A 191 13.48 9.72 11.55
CA LEU A 191 13.06 10.81 12.44
C LEU A 191 14.11 11.12 13.49
N GLU A 192 14.77 10.11 14.05
CA GLU A 192 15.90 10.26 14.97
C GLU A 192 17.05 11.03 14.33
N LYS A 193 17.44 10.69 13.10
CA LYS A 193 18.47 11.41 12.34
C LYS A 193 18.09 12.87 12.06
N VAL A 194 16.82 13.13 11.72
CA VAL A 194 16.34 14.50 11.52
C VAL A 194 16.39 15.28 12.85
N ALA A 195 15.98 14.66 13.96
CA ALA A 195 16.03 15.27 15.27
C ALA A 195 17.47 15.56 15.72
N GLU A 196 18.44 14.67 15.44
CA GLU A 196 19.87 14.90 15.67
C GLU A 196 20.41 16.09 14.86
N GLN A 197 19.94 16.28 13.62
CA GLN A 197 20.33 17.41 12.77
C GLN A 197 19.75 18.75 13.24
N MET A 198 18.69 18.76 14.04
CA MET A 198 18.11 19.99 14.61
C MET A 198 18.94 20.61 15.74
N GLY A 199 20.08 20.02 16.12
CA GLY A 199 21.03 20.61 17.07
C GLY A 199 20.58 20.60 18.54
N THR A 200 19.41 20.05 18.84
CA THR A 200 18.91 19.85 20.21
C THR A 200 18.45 18.39 20.33
N PRO A 201 19.10 17.57 21.11
CA PRO A 201 18.71 16.18 21.28
C PRO A 201 17.33 16.10 21.94
N LEU A 202 16.37 15.52 21.24
CA LEU A 202 15.07 15.22 21.80
C LEU A 202 15.17 13.98 22.71
N THR A 203 14.42 14.00 23.78
CA THR A 203 14.28 12.82 24.64
C THR A 203 13.50 11.72 23.90
N ALA A 204 13.67 10.47 24.33
CA ALA A 204 12.93 9.34 23.74
C ALA A 204 11.40 9.58 23.73
N ARG A 205 10.87 10.23 24.76
CA ARG A 205 9.43 10.56 24.84
C ARG A 205 9.03 11.67 23.85
N GLU A 206 9.87 12.68 23.67
CA GLU A 206 9.62 13.75 22.70
C GLU A 206 9.68 13.24 21.27
N LEU A 207 10.59 12.31 20.95
CA LEU A 207 10.65 11.62 19.67
C LEU A 207 9.38 10.78 19.41
N GLU A 208 8.92 10.04 20.44
CA GLU A 208 7.70 9.24 20.34
C GLU A 208 6.48 10.12 20.09
N VAL A 209 6.32 11.19 20.87
CA VAL A 209 5.23 12.17 20.70
C VAL A 209 5.31 12.84 19.33
N GLY A 210 6.50 13.30 18.92
CA GLY A 210 6.73 13.90 17.62
C GLY A 210 6.35 12.96 16.46
N ARG A 211 6.69 11.69 16.58
CA ARG A 211 6.30 10.65 15.62
C ARG A 211 4.78 10.51 15.51
N LEU A 212 4.09 10.39 16.65
CA LEU A 212 2.64 10.23 16.68
C LEU A 212 1.92 11.48 16.14
N MET A 213 2.43 12.68 16.46
CA MET A 213 1.91 13.94 15.89
C MET A 213 2.10 14.02 14.38
N LEU A 214 3.28 13.65 13.87
CA LEU A 214 3.55 13.66 12.41
C LEU A 214 2.72 12.63 11.66
N SER A 215 2.39 11.50 12.30
CA SER A 215 1.45 10.51 11.73
C SER A 215 -0.03 10.92 11.85
N GLY A 216 -0.31 12.13 12.40
CA GLY A 216 -1.66 12.68 12.46
C GLY A 216 -2.46 12.26 13.69
N CYS A 217 -1.83 11.64 14.70
CA CYS A 217 -2.51 11.32 15.95
C CYS A 217 -2.89 12.59 16.70
N SER A 218 -4.07 12.60 17.27
CA SER A 218 -4.53 13.67 18.17
C SER A 218 -3.87 13.56 19.54
N SER A 219 -3.91 14.63 20.33
CA SER A 219 -3.40 14.62 21.72
C SER A 219 -4.14 13.65 22.66
N LYS A 220 -5.27 13.07 22.23
CA LYS A 220 -5.99 12.04 22.98
C LYS A 220 -5.53 10.62 22.64
N GLU A 221 -4.92 10.44 21.47
CA GLU A 221 -4.34 9.18 21.01
C GLU A 221 -2.88 9.02 21.46
N ILE A 222 -2.22 10.11 21.89
CA ILE A 222 -0.87 10.18 22.44
C ILE A 222 -0.89 10.08 23.97
#